data_d7329e1f3154c7e1d6eb83a9f37c3f8e
#
_entry.id   d7329e1f3154c7e1d6eb83a9f37c3f8e
#
_cell.length_a   1.000
_cell.length_b   1.000
_cell.length_c   1.000
_cell.angle_alpha   90.00
_cell.angle_beta   90.00
_cell.angle_gamma   90.00
#
_symmetry.space_group_name_H-M   'P 1'
#
loop_
_entity.id
_entity.type
_entity.pdbx_description
1 polymer ?
#
loop_
_entity_poly.entity_id
_entity_poly.type
_entity_poly.pdbx_seq_one_letter_code
_entity_poly.pdbx_strand_id
1 'polypeptide(L)'
;MAQAIMNPEEVRRFATELKRFNDDVLNKATSLQARFAALGSTWQDQEQQKFAEEFVTTMKVLKKFVEVSEKQTPYLLRKAQRIEEYLDQR
;
A
#
# COMPACT_ATOMS: atom_id res chain seq x y z
N MET A 1 34.65 -8.67 -0.38
CA MET A 1 34.42 -8.09 0.92
C MET A 1 32.95 -7.91 1.18
N ALA A 2 32.49 -8.49 2.25
CA ALA A 2 31.10 -8.36 2.62
C ALA A 2 30.86 -7.01 3.23
N GLN A 3 29.90 -6.30 2.71
CA GLN A 3 29.53 -5.00 3.26
C GLN A 3 28.13 -5.08 3.78
N ALA A 4 27.88 -4.26 4.79
CA ALA A 4 26.52 -4.07 5.24
C ALA A 4 25.80 -3.33 4.14
N ILE A 5 24.96 -4.03 3.44
CA ILE A 5 24.22 -3.48 2.31
C ILE A 5 22.85 -3.03 2.71
N MET A 6 22.56 -3.05 4.00
CA MET A 6 21.25 -2.66 4.52
C MET A 6 21.43 -2.11 5.92
N ASN A 7 20.78 -0.98 6.19
CA ASN A 7 20.67 -0.44 7.54
C ASN A 7 19.33 -0.90 8.11
N PRO A 8 19.34 -1.75 9.17
CA PRO A 8 18.10 -2.30 9.72
C PRO A 8 17.12 -1.24 10.19
N GLU A 9 17.60 -0.16 10.79
CA GLU A 9 16.71 0.88 11.30
C GLU A 9 16.00 1.60 10.16
N GLU A 10 16.72 1.86 9.06
CA GLU A 10 16.11 2.50 7.91
C GLU A 10 15.08 1.59 7.26
N VAL A 11 15.34 0.29 7.21
CA VAL A 11 14.38 -0.66 6.66
C VAL A 11 13.13 -0.71 7.51
N ARG A 12 13.28 -0.72 8.84
CA ARG A 12 12.12 -0.70 9.73
C ARG A 12 11.31 0.57 9.57
N ARG A 13 12.00 1.70 9.44
CA ARG A 13 11.32 2.98 9.23
C ARG A 13 10.54 2.96 7.92
N PHE A 14 11.14 2.44 6.87
CA PHE A 14 10.46 2.32 5.59
C PHE A 14 9.25 1.40 5.70
N ALA A 15 9.37 0.27 6.39
CA ALA A 15 8.26 -0.65 6.57
C ALA A 15 7.08 0.02 7.29
N THR A 16 7.39 0.84 8.30
CA THR A 16 6.36 1.60 9.01
C THR A 16 5.68 2.63 8.09
N GLU A 17 6.49 3.32 7.29
CA GLU A 17 5.95 4.29 6.35
C GLU A 17 5.10 3.62 5.28
N LEU A 18 5.51 2.45 4.81
CA LEU A 18 4.76 1.69 3.83
C LEU A 18 3.40 1.27 4.39
N LYS A 19 3.39 0.79 5.63
CA LYS A 19 2.14 0.42 6.28
C LYS A 19 1.21 1.62 6.40
N ARG A 20 1.74 2.75 6.82
CA ARG A 20 0.95 3.98 6.95
C ARG A 20 0.41 4.43 5.60
N PHE A 21 1.25 4.36 4.57
CA PHE A 21 0.83 4.69 3.21
C PHE A 21 -0.32 3.79 2.77
N ASN A 22 -0.21 2.48 3.02
CA ASN A 22 -1.25 1.53 2.64
C ASN A 22 -2.57 1.82 3.36
N ASP A 23 -2.49 2.13 4.65
CA ASP A 23 -3.70 2.49 5.42
C ASP A 23 -4.34 3.75 4.85
N ASP A 24 -3.52 4.75 4.50
CA ASP A 24 -4.02 6.00 3.92
C ASP A 24 -4.66 5.74 2.54
N VAL A 25 -4.05 4.91 1.72
CA VAL A 25 -4.60 4.58 0.40
C VAL A 25 -5.97 3.94 0.54
N LEU A 26 -6.10 2.96 1.45
CA LEU A 26 -7.39 2.29 1.65
C LEU A 26 -8.45 3.25 2.19
N ASN A 27 -8.09 4.10 3.15
CA ASN A 27 -9.02 5.06 3.72
C ASN A 27 -9.48 6.07 2.68
N LYS A 28 -8.55 6.58 1.89
CA LYS A 28 -8.87 7.56 0.85
C LYS A 28 -9.66 6.92 -0.27
N ALA A 29 -9.36 5.68 -0.63
CA ALA A 29 -10.12 4.97 -1.64
C ALA A 29 -11.56 4.77 -1.19
N THR A 30 -11.78 4.38 0.07
CA THR A 30 -13.12 4.22 0.62
C THR A 30 -13.89 5.54 0.58
N SER A 31 -13.25 6.63 0.97
CA SER A 31 -13.87 7.94 0.94
C SER A 31 -14.22 8.36 -0.48
N LEU A 32 -13.33 8.09 -1.42
CA LEU A 32 -13.55 8.46 -2.81
C LEU A 32 -14.69 7.64 -3.42
N GLN A 33 -14.77 6.36 -3.08
CA GLN A 33 -15.87 5.52 -3.54
C GLN A 33 -17.21 6.03 -3.03
N ALA A 34 -17.27 6.47 -1.77
CA ALA A 34 -18.49 7.04 -1.20
C ALA A 34 -18.88 8.33 -1.93
N ARG A 35 -17.91 9.17 -2.24
CA ARG A 35 -18.17 10.41 -2.98
C ARG A 35 -18.65 10.12 -4.40
N PHE A 36 -18.08 9.12 -5.05
CA PHE A 36 -18.52 8.73 -6.38
C PHE A 36 -19.95 8.21 -6.33
N ALA A 37 -20.28 7.39 -5.33
CA ALA A 37 -21.66 6.89 -5.18
C ALA A 37 -22.64 8.04 -5.01
N ALA A 38 -22.26 9.08 -4.28
CA ALA A 38 -23.11 10.25 -4.08
C ALA A 38 -23.36 11.00 -5.40
N LEU A 39 -22.40 10.98 -6.33
CA LEU A 39 -22.59 11.61 -7.63
C LEU A 39 -23.69 10.94 -8.43
N GLY A 40 -24.01 9.68 -8.15
CA GLY A 40 -25.04 8.95 -8.87
C GLY A 40 -26.42 9.59 -8.77
N SER A 41 -26.64 10.47 -7.79
CA SER A 41 -27.91 11.16 -7.66
C SER A 41 -28.06 12.31 -8.67
N THR A 42 -26.93 12.80 -9.22
CA THR A 42 -26.96 13.95 -10.14
C THR A 42 -26.27 13.65 -11.47
N TRP A 43 -25.63 12.50 -11.61
CA TRP A 43 -24.92 12.15 -12.83
C TRP A 43 -25.29 10.72 -13.21
N GLN A 44 -26.14 10.56 -14.25
CA GLN A 44 -26.72 9.27 -14.59
C GLN A 44 -26.77 9.05 -16.10
N ASP A 45 -25.73 9.43 -16.84
CA ASP A 45 -25.71 9.21 -18.29
C ASP A 45 -24.79 8.05 -18.64
N GLN A 46 -24.60 7.81 -19.95
CA GLN A 46 -23.77 6.70 -20.43
C GLN A 46 -22.32 6.89 -20.08
N GLU A 47 -21.84 8.13 -20.06
CA GLU A 47 -20.48 8.41 -19.69
C GLU A 47 -20.22 8.09 -18.24
N GLN A 48 -21.22 8.32 -17.38
CA GLN A 48 -21.13 7.94 -15.98
C GLN A 48 -20.96 6.44 -15.83
N GLN A 49 -21.74 5.66 -16.58
CA GLN A 49 -21.66 4.21 -16.48
C GLN A 49 -20.28 3.70 -16.93
N LYS A 50 -19.76 4.27 -18.00
CA LYS A 50 -18.44 3.89 -18.49
C LYS A 50 -17.38 4.25 -17.48
N PHE A 51 -17.44 5.45 -16.90
CA PHE A 51 -16.50 5.87 -15.87
C PHE A 51 -16.60 4.97 -14.66
N ALA A 52 -17.81 4.58 -14.26
CA ALA A 52 -18.01 3.73 -13.10
C ALA A 52 -17.28 2.38 -13.27
N GLU A 53 -17.36 1.79 -14.46
CA GLU A 53 -16.66 0.54 -14.72
C GLU A 53 -15.14 0.70 -14.61
N GLU A 54 -14.62 1.76 -15.20
CA GLU A 54 -13.20 2.05 -15.14
C GLU A 54 -12.75 2.34 -13.69
N PHE A 55 -13.59 3.05 -12.95
CA PHE A 55 -13.29 3.40 -11.57
C PHE A 55 -13.23 2.15 -10.69
N VAL A 56 -14.17 1.23 -10.86
CA VAL A 56 -14.15 -0.04 -10.12
C VAL A 56 -12.86 -0.80 -10.41
N THR A 57 -12.46 -0.86 -11.67
CA THR A 57 -11.22 -1.53 -12.05
C THR A 57 -10.02 -0.87 -11.38
N THR A 58 -9.98 0.45 -11.38
CA THR A 58 -8.90 1.19 -10.73
C THR A 58 -8.83 0.91 -9.23
N MET A 59 -9.99 0.86 -8.57
CA MET A 59 -10.04 0.56 -7.14
C MET A 59 -9.55 -0.85 -6.85
N LYS A 60 -9.86 -1.80 -7.71
CA LYS A 60 -9.37 -3.18 -7.57
C LYS A 60 -7.85 -3.25 -7.69
N VAL A 61 -7.27 -2.47 -8.61
CA VAL A 61 -5.82 -2.41 -8.77
C VAL A 61 -5.17 -1.85 -7.51
N LEU A 62 -5.73 -0.78 -6.94
CA LEU A 62 -5.20 -0.21 -5.70
C LEU A 62 -5.27 -1.21 -4.55
N LYS A 63 -6.38 -1.92 -4.44
CA LYS A 63 -6.55 -2.92 -3.39
C LYS A 63 -5.52 -4.04 -3.53
N LYS A 64 -5.29 -4.46 -4.76
CA LYS A 64 -4.29 -5.50 -5.03
C LYS A 64 -2.89 -5.01 -4.66
N PHE A 65 -2.58 -3.76 -4.98
CA PHE A 65 -1.31 -3.16 -4.60
C PHE A 65 -1.12 -3.22 -3.09
N VAL A 66 -2.13 -2.82 -2.32
CA VAL A 66 -2.04 -2.84 -0.86
C VAL A 66 -1.86 -4.26 -0.34
N GLU A 67 -2.60 -5.23 -0.89
CA GLU A 67 -2.46 -6.63 -0.47
C GLU A 67 -1.03 -7.14 -0.67
N VAL A 68 -0.46 -6.87 -1.83
CA VAL A 68 0.91 -7.29 -2.11
C VAL A 68 1.88 -6.58 -1.17
N SER A 69 1.70 -5.29 -0.99
CA SER A 69 2.56 -4.48 -0.14
C SER A 69 2.52 -4.96 1.31
N GLU A 70 1.34 -5.32 1.80
CA GLU A 70 1.20 -5.84 3.16
C GLU A 70 1.94 -7.16 3.37
N LYS A 71 2.05 -7.96 2.34
CA LYS A 71 2.84 -9.19 2.42
C LYS A 71 4.34 -8.90 2.44
N GLN A 72 4.75 -7.80 1.84
CA GLN A 72 6.16 -7.42 1.80
C GLN A 72 6.65 -6.85 3.12
N THR A 73 5.77 -6.23 3.88
CA THR A 73 6.16 -5.59 5.15
C THR A 73 6.78 -6.58 6.15
N PRO A 74 6.15 -7.72 6.45
CA PRO A 74 6.79 -8.70 7.34
C PRO A 74 8.11 -9.22 6.81
N TYR A 75 8.22 -9.37 5.49
CA TYR A 75 9.48 -9.80 4.89
C TYR A 75 10.59 -8.79 5.17
N LEU A 76 10.31 -7.51 5.00
CA LEU A 76 11.27 -6.46 5.28
C LEU A 76 11.70 -6.46 6.75
N LEU A 77 10.75 -6.65 7.65
CA LEU A 77 11.04 -6.66 9.08
C LEU A 77 11.89 -7.85 9.46
N ARG A 78 11.62 -9.02 8.88
CA ARG A 78 12.44 -10.21 9.13
C ARG A 78 13.85 -10.02 8.59
N LYS A 79 13.96 -9.38 7.43
CA LYS A 79 15.27 -9.13 6.83
C LYS A 79 16.09 -8.19 7.72
N ALA A 80 15.45 -7.13 8.22
CA ALA A 80 16.11 -6.20 9.12
C ALA A 80 16.58 -6.88 10.40
N GLN A 81 15.74 -7.76 10.95
CA GLN A 81 16.10 -8.48 12.16
C GLN A 81 17.29 -9.39 11.94
N ARG A 82 17.33 -10.08 10.81
CA ARG A 82 18.47 -10.96 10.51
C ARG A 82 19.77 -10.18 10.38
N ILE A 83 19.71 -9.01 9.77
CA ILE A 83 20.90 -8.18 9.63
C ILE A 83 21.36 -7.70 10.99
N GLU A 84 20.45 -7.31 11.88
CA GLU A 84 20.80 -6.91 13.23
C GLU A 84 21.46 -8.04 14.00
N GLU A 85 20.90 -9.23 13.90
CA GLU A 85 21.48 -10.40 14.57
C GLU A 85 22.87 -10.68 14.05
N TYR A 86 23.07 -10.55 12.76
CA TYR A 86 24.38 -10.75 12.17
C TYR A 86 25.38 -9.71 12.70
N LEU A 87 24.97 -8.45 12.78
CA LEU A 87 25.84 -7.40 13.26
C LEU A 87 26.16 -7.55 14.75
N ASP A 88 25.20 -8.05 15.52
CA ASP A 88 25.40 -8.24 16.96
C ASP A 88 26.33 -9.39 17.29
N GLN A 89 26.50 -10.33 16.39
CA GLN A 89 27.37 -11.49 16.58
C GLN A 89 28.85 -11.14 16.41
N ARG A 90 29.15 -9.95 16.06
CA ARG A 90 30.55 -9.50 15.86
C ARG A 90 31.20 -9.02 17.17
#